data_0d01bcaf74758592ddd13e5cdea47583
#
_entry.id   0d01bcaf74758592ddd13e5cdea47583
#
_cell.length_a   1.000
_cell.length_b   1.000
_cell.length_c   1.000
_cell.angle_alpha   90.00
_cell.angle_beta   90.00
_cell.angle_gamma   90.00
#
_symmetry.space_group_name_H-M   'P 1'
#
loop_
_entity.id
_entity.type
_entity.pdbx_description
1 polymer ?
#
loop_
_entity_poly.entity_id
_entity_poly.type
_entity_poly.pdbx_seq_one_letter_code
_entity_poly.pdbx_strand_id
1 'polypeptide(L)'
;RQVYRGLDIGSGKVTKEEMKGVPHHLLDIFEPNETYTGTNFVQDANLVILDILERKKLPIVTGGTFFYIELLRGLSKSAPVAPSPLLRTELEKLSNEELFQKLQTLDLDRANNIDKHNRHRLIRSLEIIDALGKVPAIQANESPYDWKIIGIDIEKELLHERIKTRLE
;
A
#
# COMPACT_ATOMS: atom_id res chain seq x y z
N ARG A 1 -5.86 -5.03 3.75
CA ARG A 1 -6.12 -6.48 4.03
C ARG A 1 -7.53 -6.91 3.65
N GLN A 2 -8.48 -6.02 3.51
CA GLN A 2 -9.89 -6.31 3.17
C GLN A 2 -10.07 -6.84 1.73
N VAL A 3 -9.06 -6.73 0.89
CA VAL A 3 -9.04 -7.32 -0.46
C VAL A 3 -9.04 -8.85 -0.46
N TYR A 4 -8.63 -9.47 0.65
CA TYR A 4 -8.52 -10.92 0.77
C TYR A 4 -9.83 -11.55 1.26
N ARG A 5 -10.26 -12.63 0.60
CA ARG A 5 -11.43 -13.41 0.99
C ARG A 5 -11.25 -14.08 2.35
N GLY A 6 -12.30 -14.10 3.14
CA GLY A 6 -12.31 -14.76 4.45
C GLY A 6 -11.49 -14.09 5.55
N LEU A 7 -10.82 -12.97 5.28
CA LEU A 7 -10.17 -12.17 6.31
C LEU A 7 -11.10 -11.06 6.80
N ASP A 8 -12.18 -11.41 7.47
CA ASP A 8 -13.28 -10.49 7.77
C ASP A 8 -13.13 -9.84 9.13
N ILE A 9 -13.05 -10.64 10.20
CA ILE A 9 -13.03 -10.15 11.60
C ILE A 9 -11.77 -9.33 11.88
N GLY A 10 -10.60 -9.91 11.72
CA GLY A 10 -9.32 -9.25 12.03
C GLY A 10 -8.97 -8.06 11.13
N SER A 11 -9.61 -7.92 9.97
CA SER A 11 -9.45 -6.77 9.09
C SER A 11 -10.52 -5.69 9.33
N GLY A 12 -11.54 -6.00 10.12
CA GLY A 12 -12.71 -5.14 10.30
C GLY A 12 -13.44 -4.88 8.98
N LYS A 13 -13.58 -5.91 8.13
CA LYS A 13 -14.25 -5.78 6.84
C LYS A 13 -15.71 -5.39 7.04
N VAL A 14 -16.16 -4.44 6.24
CA VAL A 14 -17.54 -3.96 6.27
C VAL A 14 -18.51 -5.07 5.85
N THR A 15 -19.58 -5.28 6.60
CA THR A 15 -20.65 -6.22 6.26
C THR A 15 -21.63 -5.63 5.25
N LYS A 16 -22.46 -6.48 4.63
CA LYS A 16 -23.50 -6.02 3.69
C LYS A 16 -24.50 -5.07 4.35
N GLU A 17 -24.82 -5.31 5.62
CA GLU A 17 -25.72 -4.47 6.43
C GLU A 17 -25.09 -3.09 6.69
N GLU A 18 -23.80 -3.06 7.01
CA GLU A 18 -23.05 -1.81 7.23
C GLU A 18 -22.89 -0.99 5.96
N MET A 19 -22.84 -1.63 4.79
CA MET A 19 -22.75 -0.93 3.49
C MET A 19 -23.99 -0.09 3.19
N LYS A 20 -25.13 -0.36 3.80
CA LYS A 20 -26.38 0.42 3.65
C LYS A 20 -26.77 0.69 2.20
N GLY A 21 -26.56 -0.29 1.32
CA GLY A 21 -26.86 -0.19 -0.11
C GLY A 21 -25.86 0.64 -0.94
N VAL A 22 -24.78 1.17 -0.33
CA VAL A 22 -23.71 1.83 -1.07
C VAL A 22 -22.78 0.76 -1.64
N PRO A 23 -22.52 0.73 -2.96
CA PRO A 23 -21.58 -0.22 -3.54
C PRO A 23 -20.17 -0.02 -2.96
N HIS A 24 -19.58 -1.09 -2.46
CA HIS A 24 -18.17 -1.14 -2.02
C HIS A 24 -17.39 -1.99 -3.01
N HIS A 25 -16.20 -1.53 -3.33
CA HIS A 25 -15.34 -2.16 -4.31
C HIS A 25 -14.01 -2.56 -3.69
N LEU A 26 -13.27 -3.46 -4.33
CA LEU A 26 -11.97 -3.98 -3.92
C LEU A 26 -12.00 -4.72 -2.57
N LEU A 27 -13.15 -5.32 -2.25
CA LEU A 27 -13.30 -6.26 -1.14
C LEU A 27 -13.36 -7.68 -1.72
N ASP A 28 -12.76 -8.66 -1.04
CA ASP A 28 -12.84 -10.09 -1.39
C ASP A 28 -12.44 -10.44 -2.84
N ILE A 29 -11.43 -9.75 -3.38
CA ILE A 29 -11.00 -9.91 -4.77
C ILE A 29 -9.79 -10.82 -4.93
N PHE A 30 -9.07 -11.15 -3.83
CA PHE A 30 -7.89 -12.00 -3.83
C PHE A 30 -7.98 -13.13 -2.81
N GLU A 31 -7.30 -14.23 -3.07
CA GLU A 31 -7.14 -15.30 -2.09
C GLU A 31 -6.00 -14.97 -1.09
N PRO A 32 -6.06 -15.45 0.17
CA PRO A 32 -5.05 -15.14 1.18
C PRO A 32 -3.62 -15.60 0.85
N ASN A 33 -3.46 -16.58 -0.03
CA ASN A 33 -2.16 -17.07 -0.50
C ASN A 33 -1.61 -16.29 -1.71
N GLU A 34 -2.35 -15.35 -2.25
CA GLU A 34 -1.91 -14.49 -3.35
C GLU A 34 -1.27 -13.20 -2.82
N THR A 35 -0.49 -12.54 -3.66
CA THR A 35 0.14 -11.27 -3.33
C THR A 35 -0.57 -10.11 -4.02
N TYR A 36 -1.22 -9.26 -3.24
CA TYR A 36 -1.83 -8.02 -3.72
C TYR A 36 -0.92 -6.84 -3.42
N THR A 37 -0.43 -6.18 -4.46
CA THR A 37 0.54 -5.09 -4.37
C THR A 37 -0.12 -3.72 -4.49
N GLY A 38 0.64 -2.65 -4.16
CA GLY A 38 0.19 -1.27 -4.43
C GLY A 38 -0.06 -0.99 -5.91
N THR A 39 0.68 -1.65 -6.81
CA THR A 39 0.48 -1.54 -8.27
C THR A 39 -0.85 -2.16 -8.69
N ASN A 40 -1.18 -3.36 -8.19
CA ASN A 40 -2.49 -3.96 -8.41
C ASN A 40 -3.61 -3.05 -7.92
N PHE A 41 -3.44 -2.49 -6.69
CA PHE A 41 -4.43 -1.57 -6.13
C PHE A 41 -4.68 -0.36 -7.03
N VAL A 42 -3.64 0.27 -7.56
CA VAL A 42 -3.78 1.45 -8.44
C VAL A 42 -4.50 1.09 -9.73
N GLN A 43 -4.17 -0.06 -10.34
CA GLN A 43 -4.82 -0.54 -11.55
C GLN A 43 -6.31 -0.78 -11.32
N ASP A 44 -6.65 -1.59 -10.31
CA ASP A 44 -8.02 -1.95 -10.00
C ASP A 44 -8.85 -0.74 -9.55
N ALA A 45 -8.27 0.14 -8.71
CA ALA A 45 -8.94 1.34 -8.24
C ALA A 45 -9.26 2.31 -9.39
N ASN A 46 -8.35 2.47 -10.36
CA ASN A 46 -8.61 3.31 -11.52
C ASN A 46 -9.76 2.77 -12.37
N LEU A 47 -9.83 1.45 -12.59
CA LEU A 47 -10.96 0.84 -13.32
C LEU A 47 -12.29 1.09 -12.60
N VAL A 48 -12.31 0.92 -11.28
CA VAL A 48 -13.51 1.19 -10.47
C VAL A 48 -13.89 2.66 -10.50
N ILE A 49 -12.93 3.58 -10.36
CA ILE A 49 -13.19 5.03 -10.40
C ILE A 49 -13.79 5.43 -11.75
N LEU A 50 -13.23 4.94 -12.86
CA LEU A 50 -13.75 5.22 -14.20
C LEU A 50 -15.18 4.73 -14.36
N ASP A 51 -15.52 3.50 -13.95
CA ASP A 51 -16.89 2.98 -13.99
C ASP A 51 -17.85 3.84 -13.16
N ILE A 52 -17.45 4.27 -11.95
CA ILE A 52 -18.28 5.15 -11.11
C ILE A 52 -18.52 6.49 -11.79
N LEU A 53 -17.50 7.08 -12.40
CA LEU A 53 -17.60 8.37 -13.11
C LEU A 53 -18.48 8.26 -14.36
N GLU A 54 -18.35 7.19 -15.14
CA GLU A 54 -19.22 6.92 -16.31
C GLU A 54 -20.69 6.86 -15.91
N ARG A 55 -20.98 6.29 -14.74
CA ARG A 55 -22.33 6.28 -14.14
C ARG A 55 -22.73 7.63 -13.54
N LYS A 56 -21.94 8.69 -13.70
CA LYS A 56 -22.16 10.04 -13.16
C LYS A 56 -22.33 10.03 -11.63
N LYS A 57 -21.57 9.19 -10.94
CA LYS A 57 -21.52 9.10 -9.48
C LYS A 57 -20.19 9.62 -8.98
N LEU A 58 -20.12 9.98 -7.69
CA LEU A 58 -18.92 10.42 -7.03
C LEU A 58 -18.16 9.21 -6.47
N PRO A 59 -16.93 8.93 -6.93
CA PRO A 59 -16.09 7.91 -6.29
C PRO A 59 -15.56 8.42 -4.95
N ILE A 60 -15.65 7.60 -3.92
CA ILE A 60 -15.10 7.87 -2.59
C ILE A 60 -14.07 6.79 -2.29
N VAL A 61 -12.82 7.20 -2.08
CA VAL A 61 -11.74 6.32 -1.66
C VAL A 61 -11.57 6.46 -0.14
N THR A 62 -11.77 5.38 0.59
CA THR A 62 -11.67 5.37 2.05
C THR A 62 -10.74 4.26 2.53
N GLY A 63 -10.04 4.48 3.62
CA GLY A 63 -9.18 3.49 4.26
C GLY A 63 -8.01 4.10 5.01
N GLY A 64 -7.31 3.23 5.78
CA GLY A 64 -6.14 3.60 6.58
C GLY A 64 -4.79 3.29 5.93
N THR A 65 -4.75 2.63 4.77
CA THR A 65 -3.51 2.33 4.07
C THR A 65 -3.07 3.54 3.24
N PHE A 66 -2.49 4.51 3.93
CA PHE A 66 -2.11 5.80 3.35
C PHE A 66 -1.23 5.66 2.10
N PHE A 67 -0.30 4.71 2.12
CA PHE A 67 0.56 4.41 0.98
C PHE A 67 -0.21 4.08 -0.31
N TYR A 68 -1.32 3.35 -0.23
CA TYR A 68 -2.17 3.06 -1.39
C TYR A 68 -2.85 4.32 -1.93
N ILE A 69 -3.28 5.20 -1.03
CA ILE A 69 -3.88 6.48 -1.41
C ILE A 69 -2.84 7.38 -2.08
N GLU A 70 -1.61 7.44 -1.55
CA GLU A 70 -0.51 8.18 -2.18
C GLU A 70 -0.14 7.65 -3.56
N LEU A 71 -0.09 6.33 -3.74
CA LEU A 71 0.13 5.72 -5.06
C LEU A 71 -0.98 6.11 -6.04
N LEU A 72 -2.23 6.03 -5.64
CA LEU A 72 -3.38 6.37 -6.48
C LEU A 72 -3.41 7.87 -6.83
N ARG A 73 -2.96 8.72 -5.93
CA ARG A 73 -2.81 10.16 -6.16
C ARG A 73 -1.58 10.53 -7.00
N GLY A 74 -0.72 9.57 -7.33
CA GLY A 74 0.52 9.83 -8.04
C GLY A 74 1.64 10.46 -7.21
N LEU A 75 1.46 10.61 -5.88
CA LEU A 75 2.45 11.20 -4.98
C LEU A 75 3.59 10.22 -4.62
N SER A 76 3.38 8.96 -4.88
CA SER A 76 4.37 7.89 -4.69
C SER A 76 4.36 6.97 -5.90
N LYS A 77 5.47 6.31 -6.17
CA LYS A 77 5.57 5.29 -7.22
C LYS A 77 6.15 4.02 -6.64
N SER A 78 5.63 2.90 -7.10
CA SER A 78 6.29 1.61 -6.91
C SER A 78 7.22 1.37 -8.10
N ALA A 79 8.48 1.00 -7.85
CA ALA A 79 9.35 0.57 -8.92
C ALA A 79 8.75 -0.67 -9.63
N PRO A 80 8.77 -0.72 -10.97
CA PRO A 80 8.19 -1.83 -11.75
C PRO A 80 9.11 -3.06 -11.70
N VAL A 81 9.46 -3.49 -10.51
CA VAL A 81 10.33 -4.63 -10.23
C VAL A 81 9.54 -5.64 -9.40
N ALA A 82 9.42 -6.86 -9.91
CA ALA A 82 8.81 -7.95 -9.16
C ALA A 82 9.69 -8.34 -7.95
N PRO A 83 9.11 -8.81 -6.84
CA PRO A 83 9.88 -9.41 -5.76
C PRO A 83 10.70 -10.60 -6.26
N SER A 84 11.97 -10.70 -5.83
CA SER A 84 12.84 -11.84 -6.13
C SER A 84 12.94 -12.76 -4.90
N PRO A 85 12.24 -13.90 -4.85
CA PRO A 85 12.31 -14.82 -3.71
C PRO A 85 13.71 -15.32 -3.41
N LEU A 86 14.50 -15.60 -4.46
CA LEU A 86 15.88 -16.08 -4.31
C LEU A 86 16.75 -15.02 -3.66
N LEU A 87 16.75 -13.80 -4.19
CA LEU A 87 17.53 -12.70 -3.64
C LEU A 87 17.08 -12.36 -2.21
N ARG A 88 15.79 -12.40 -1.92
CA ARG A 88 15.27 -12.20 -0.55
C ARG A 88 15.83 -13.20 0.43
N THR A 89 15.82 -14.49 0.07
CA THR A 89 16.36 -15.55 0.92
C THR A 89 17.84 -15.30 1.26
N GLU A 90 18.64 -14.76 0.33
CA GLU A 90 20.02 -14.39 0.60
C GLU A 90 20.13 -13.12 1.47
N LEU A 91 19.35 -12.10 1.16
CA LEU A 91 19.36 -10.85 1.91
C LEU A 91 18.81 -11.02 3.34
N GLU A 92 17.90 -11.93 3.55
CA GLU A 92 17.33 -12.24 4.88
C GLU A 92 18.35 -12.91 5.84
N LYS A 93 19.47 -13.41 5.35
CA LYS A 93 20.57 -13.91 6.17
C LYS A 93 21.43 -12.79 6.78
N LEU A 94 21.38 -11.59 6.21
CA LEU A 94 22.18 -10.43 6.62
C LEU A 94 21.50 -9.65 7.76
N SER A 95 22.28 -9.01 8.61
CA SER A 95 21.80 -8.03 9.59
C SER A 95 21.33 -6.73 8.90
N ASN A 96 20.60 -5.88 9.62
CA ASN A 96 20.21 -4.57 9.09
C ASN A 96 21.42 -3.69 8.76
N GLU A 97 22.48 -3.78 9.57
CA GLU A 97 23.75 -3.07 9.36
C GLU A 97 24.41 -3.49 8.06
N GLU A 98 24.52 -4.79 7.80
CA GLU A 98 25.10 -5.32 6.57
C GLU A 98 24.27 -4.96 5.33
N LEU A 99 22.94 -5.04 5.42
CA LEU A 99 22.04 -4.60 4.37
C LEU A 99 22.21 -3.10 4.07
N PHE A 100 22.33 -2.28 5.12
CA PHE A 100 22.50 -0.84 4.97
C PHE A 100 23.87 -0.50 4.37
N GLN A 101 24.96 -1.13 4.81
CA GLN A 101 26.29 -0.97 4.22
C GLN A 101 26.30 -1.34 2.74
N LYS A 102 25.67 -2.47 2.39
CA LYS A 102 25.52 -2.87 0.99
C LYS A 102 24.75 -1.82 0.17
N LEU A 103 23.68 -1.27 0.74
CA LEU A 103 22.91 -0.20 0.10
C LEU A 103 23.76 1.08 -0.07
N GLN A 104 24.54 1.47 0.93
CA GLN A 104 25.44 2.64 0.85
C GLN A 104 26.45 2.52 -0.29
N THR A 105 26.98 1.31 -0.51
CA THR A 105 27.95 1.05 -1.58
C THR A 105 27.32 1.12 -2.96
N LEU A 106 26.05 0.69 -3.11
CA LEU A 106 25.37 0.59 -4.39
C LEU A 106 24.59 1.85 -4.76
N ASP A 107 24.00 2.53 -3.78
CA ASP A 107 23.17 3.72 -3.98
C ASP A 107 23.20 4.60 -2.71
N LEU A 108 24.18 5.49 -2.65
CA LEU A 108 24.38 6.37 -1.51
C LEU A 108 23.20 7.34 -1.31
N ASP A 109 22.61 7.83 -2.41
CA ASP A 109 21.47 8.75 -2.34
C ASP A 109 20.27 8.07 -1.70
N ARG A 110 20.03 6.82 -2.07
CA ARG A 110 18.97 6.02 -1.46
C ARG A 110 19.27 5.70 0.00
N ALA A 111 20.50 5.37 0.34
CA ALA A 111 20.91 5.09 1.70
C ALA A 111 20.72 6.30 2.64
N ASN A 112 21.01 7.51 2.16
CA ASN A 112 20.79 8.75 2.92
C ASN A 112 19.33 9.09 3.17
N ASN A 113 18.41 8.53 2.38
CA ASN A 113 16.97 8.83 2.43
C ASN A 113 16.11 7.65 2.86
N ILE A 114 16.67 6.63 3.50
CA ILE A 114 15.95 5.44 3.94
C ILE A 114 16.05 5.27 5.47
N ASP A 115 14.98 4.75 6.07
CA ASP A 115 15.04 4.29 7.44
C ASP A 115 15.87 2.99 7.52
N LYS A 116 17.09 3.09 8.05
CA LYS A 116 18.02 1.97 8.20
C LYS A 116 17.54 0.87 9.15
N HIS A 117 16.55 1.14 9.98
CA HIS A 117 15.98 0.16 10.89
C HIS A 117 14.82 -0.62 10.24
N ASN A 118 14.35 -0.18 9.10
CA ASN A 118 13.27 -0.83 8.36
C ASN A 118 13.81 -1.87 7.38
N ARG A 119 13.96 -3.11 7.87
CA ARG A 119 14.49 -4.25 7.11
C ARG A 119 13.80 -4.45 5.75
N HIS A 120 12.47 -4.37 5.73
CA HIS A 120 11.72 -4.55 4.48
C HIS A 120 12.07 -3.50 3.42
N ARG A 121 12.28 -2.25 3.84
CA ARG A 121 12.68 -1.17 2.92
C ARG A 121 14.11 -1.36 2.43
N LEU A 122 15.03 -1.83 3.28
CA LEU A 122 16.41 -2.14 2.88
C LEU A 122 16.43 -3.23 1.82
N ILE A 123 15.81 -4.38 2.10
CA ILE A 123 15.72 -5.50 1.16
C ILE A 123 15.06 -5.06 -0.15
N ARG A 124 13.94 -4.33 -0.07
CA ARG A 124 13.27 -3.85 -1.27
C ARG A 124 14.13 -2.90 -2.12
N SER A 125 14.90 -2.03 -1.50
CA SER A 125 15.83 -1.16 -2.22
C SER A 125 16.91 -1.97 -2.93
N LEU A 126 17.47 -3.00 -2.29
CA LEU A 126 18.47 -3.88 -2.89
C LEU A 126 17.90 -4.73 -4.04
N GLU A 127 16.65 -5.20 -3.96
CA GLU A 127 15.97 -5.86 -5.08
C GLU A 127 15.82 -4.93 -6.29
N ILE A 128 15.46 -3.67 -6.04
CA ILE A 128 15.31 -2.68 -7.11
C ILE A 128 16.65 -2.38 -7.76
N ILE A 129 17.71 -2.26 -6.96
CA ILE A 129 19.06 -2.02 -7.47
C ILE A 129 19.58 -3.20 -8.29
N ASP A 130 19.34 -4.43 -7.83
CA ASP A 130 19.68 -5.64 -8.56
C ASP A 130 19.06 -5.67 -9.96
N ALA A 131 17.81 -5.26 -10.08
CA ALA A 131 17.07 -5.26 -11.33
C ALA A 131 17.33 -4.03 -12.24
N LEU A 132 17.56 -2.84 -11.66
CA LEU A 132 17.58 -1.57 -12.39
C LEU A 132 18.92 -0.81 -12.26
N GLY A 133 19.86 -1.31 -11.47
CA GLY A 133 21.14 -0.66 -11.20
C GLY A 133 21.10 0.44 -10.13
N LYS A 134 19.94 1.08 -9.92
CA LYS A 134 19.70 2.07 -8.87
C LYS A 134 18.23 2.16 -8.51
N VAL A 135 17.92 2.73 -7.36
CA VAL A 135 16.52 3.05 -7.03
C VAL A 135 16.09 4.31 -7.80
N PRO A 136 15.05 4.24 -8.65
CA PRO A 136 14.58 5.41 -9.39
C PRO A 136 14.14 6.52 -8.42
N ALA A 137 14.46 7.77 -8.74
CA ALA A 137 13.92 8.91 -8.02
C ALA A 137 12.39 8.91 -8.11
N ILE A 138 11.73 9.18 -7.00
CA ILE A 138 10.27 9.32 -6.96
C ILE A 138 9.93 10.61 -7.71
N GLN A 139 9.41 10.48 -8.93
CA GLN A 139 8.79 11.59 -9.63
C GLN A 139 7.29 11.52 -9.35
N ALA A 140 6.75 12.50 -8.66
CA ALA A 140 5.30 12.66 -8.55
C ALA A 140 4.73 12.83 -9.97
N ASN A 141 3.68 12.09 -10.29
CA ASN A 141 2.89 12.33 -11.49
C ASN A 141 1.66 13.15 -11.05
N GLU A 142 1.20 14.02 -11.91
CA GLU A 142 -0.11 14.61 -11.71
C GLU A 142 -1.18 13.52 -11.78
N SER A 143 -2.05 13.51 -10.79
CA SER A 143 -3.22 12.63 -10.81
C SER A 143 -4.18 13.10 -11.89
N PRO A 144 -4.81 12.17 -12.64
CA PRO A 144 -5.84 12.54 -13.59
C PRO A 144 -7.16 12.98 -12.92
N TYR A 145 -7.22 12.93 -11.58
CA TYR A 145 -8.41 13.25 -10.80
C TYR A 145 -8.19 14.49 -9.95
N ASP A 146 -9.25 15.29 -9.79
CA ASP A 146 -9.30 16.36 -8.81
C ASP A 146 -9.66 15.78 -7.42
N TRP A 147 -8.73 15.89 -6.46
CA TRP A 147 -8.84 15.25 -5.16
C TRP A 147 -9.29 16.21 -4.08
N LYS A 148 -10.38 15.85 -3.39
CA LYS A 148 -10.73 16.46 -2.11
C LYS A 148 -10.39 15.49 -0.98
N ILE A 149 -9.47 15.89 -0.11
CA ILE A 149 -9.03 15.08 1.03
C ILE A 149 -9.79 15.50 2.27
N ILE A 150 -10.35 14.52 2.97
CA ILE A 150 -11.02 14.70 4.26
C ILE A 150 -10.32 13.81 5.27
N GLY A 151 -9.69 14.42 6.26
CA GLY A 151 -9.13 13.72 7.42
C GLY A 151 -10.18 13.59 8.51
N ILE A 152 -10.25 12.41 9.12
CA ILE A 152 -11.08 12.18 10.30
C ILE A 152 -10.14 12.13 11.50
N ASP A 153 -10.28 13.11 12.37
CA ASP A 153 -9.62 13.13 13.67
C ASP A 153 -10.62 12.73 14.74
N ILE A 154 -10.19 11.83 15.62
CA ILE A 154 -11.04 11.29 16.70
C ILE A 154 -10.21 11.18 17.97
N GLU A 155 -10.79 11.56 19.09
CA GLU A 155 -10.16 11.43 20.41
C GLU A 155 -9.77 9.96 20.67
N LYS A 156 -8.60 9.77 21.27
CA LYS A 156 -7.99 8.47 21.46
C LYS A 156 -8.86 7.52 22.29
N GLU A 157 -9.50 8.05 23.31
CA GLU A 157 -10.41 7.34 24.21
C GLU A 157 -11.61 6.80 23.43
N LEU A 158 -12.25 7.65 22.63
CA LEU A 158 -13.40 7.28 21.80
C LEU A 158 -12.99 6.27 20.71
N LEU A 159 -11.78 6.40 20.15
CA LEU A 159 -11.24 5.42 19.20
C LEU A 159 -11.08 4.04 19.85
N HIS A 160 -10.52 3.99 21.09
CA HIS A 160 -10.37 2.74 21.83
C HIS A 160 -11.70 2.08 22.15
N GLU A 161 -12.71 2.85 22.56
CA GLU A 161 -14.06 2.33 22.78
C GLU A 161 -14.66 1.73 21.52
N ARG A 162 -14.56 2.41 20.38
CA ARG A 162 -15.04 1.90 19.10
C ARG A 162 -14.33 0.61 18.67
N ILE A 163 -13.01 0.54 18.86
CA ILE A 163 -12.24 -0.68 18.56
C ILE A 163 -12.73 -1.83 19.46
N LYS A 164 -12.91 -1.59 20.76
CA LYS A 164 -13.38 -2.60 21.71
C LYS A 164 -14.77 -3.12 21.33
N THR A 165 -15.73 -2.23 21.10
CA THR A 165 -17.11 -2.60 20.69
C THR A 165 -17.14 -3.40 19.39
N ARG A 166 -16.17 -3.18 18.49
CA ARG A 166 -16.10 -3.92 17.21
C ARG A 166 -15.51 -5.32 17.37
N LEU A 167 -14.74 -5.57 18.43
CA LEU A 167 -14.12 -6.87 18.73
C LEU A 167 -15.01 -7.78 19.58
N GLU A 168 -16.01 -7.23 20.24
CA GLU A 168 -17.05 -7.93 21.04
C GLU A 168 -18.20 -8.39 20.10
#